data_84d978bcbdf000314479fee8684f47bd
#
_entry.id   84d978bcbdf000314479fee8684f47bd
#
_cell.length_a   1.000
_cell.length_b   1.000
_cell.length_c   1.000
_cell.angle_alpha   90.00
_cell.angle_beta   90.00
_cell.angle_gamma   90.00
#
_symmetry.space_group_name_H-M   'P 1'
#
loop_
_entity.id
_entity.type
_entity.pdbx_description
1 polymer ?
#
loop_
_entity_poly.entity_id
_entity_poly.type
_entity_poly.pdbx_seq_one_letter_code
_entity_poly.pdbx_strand_id
1 'polypeptide(L)'
;QRLMNIEGYSVGKEVVILGSGDIGLIMARRMTLEGANVKVVAELMPYSGGLKRNIVQCLNDFNIPLKLSHTVVGIDGEKRITGVTIAEVDANRQPIPGTEVHYDCDTLLLSCGLIPENELTREIGVEMNRVTSGPNVDDKLQTGVEGVFACGNVLHVHDLVDHVSAEAALAG
;
A
#
# COMPACT_ATOMS: atom_id res chain seq x y z
N GLN A 1 -3.43 10.73 0.34
CA GLN A 1 -4.79 11.12 -0.10
C GLN A 1 -5.37 12.25 0.76
N ARG A 2 -5.40 12.12 2.07
CA ARG A 2 -5.99 13.14 2.95
C ARG A 2 -5.38 14.52 2.71
N LEU A 3 -4.08 14.67 2.83
CA LEU A 3 -3.40 15.96 2.67
C LEU A 3 -3.67 16.59 1.30
N MET A 4 -3.66 15.80 0.25
CA MET A 4 -3.76 16.28 -1.12
C MET A 4 -5.22 16.47 -1.58
N ASN A 5 -6.05 15.43 -1.41
CA ASN A 5 -7.40 15.42 -1.97
C ASN A 5 -8.43 16.15 -1.10
N ILE A 6 -8.21 16.20 0.22
CA ILE A 6 -9.16 16.80 1.17
C ILE A 6 -8.65 18.16 1.62
N GLU A 7 -7.38 18.27 2.01
CA GLU A 7 -6.82 19.47 2.60
C GLU A 7 -6.11 20.39 1.58
N GLY A 8 -5.89 19.91 0.33
CA GLY A 8 -5.33 20.72 -0.77
C GLY A 8 -3.83 21.03 -0.65
N TYR A 9 -3.08 20.27 0.16
CA TYR A 9 -1.64 20.47 0.29
C TYR A 9 -0.85 19.75 -0.80
N SER A 10 0.16 20.41 -1.36
CA SER A 10 1.21 19.74 -2.12
C SER A 10 2.16 19.04 -1.16
N VAL A 11 2.26 17.69 -1.26
CA VAL A 11 3.09 16.89 -0.34
C VAL A 11 4.55 16.76 -0.79
N GLY A 12 4.85 17.07 -2.06
CA GLY A 12 6.20 17.06 -2.62
C GLY A 12 6.22 17.35 -4.11
N LYS A 13 7.41 17.52 -4.68
CA LYS A 13 7.63 17.82 -6.10
C LYS A 13 8.29 16.70 -6.86
N GLU A 14 9.27 16.05 -6.26
CA GLU A 14 10.03 14.93 -6.84
C GLU A 14 9.71 13.66 -6.07
N VAL A 15 8.98 12.74 -6.66
CA VAL A 15 8.29 11.65 -5.95
C VAL A 15 8.75 10.29 -6.42
N VAL A 16 9.05 9.42 -5.47
CA VAL A 16 9.18 7.96 -5.65
C VAL A 16 8.03 7.28 -4.95
N ILE A 17 7.45 6.25 -5.55
CA ILE A 17 6.34 5.48 -4.97
C ILE A 17 6.78 4.02 -4.83
N LEU A 18 6.58 3.43 -3.66
CA LEU A 18 6.74 2.00 -3.41
C LEU A 18 5.38 1.34 -3.29
N GLY A 19 5.13 0.37 -4.18
CA GLY A 19 3.89 -0.38 -4.29
C GLY A 19 3.01 0.07 -5.46
N SER A 20 2.61 -0.89 -6.29
CA SER A 20 1.81 -0.71 -7.50
C SER A 20 0.38 -1.26 -7.38
N GLY A 21 -0.17 -1.32 -6.17
CA GLY A 21 -1.59 -1.50 -5.95
C GLY A 21 -2.38 -0.29 -6.47
N ASP A 22 -3.70 -0.40 -6.58
CA ASP A 22 -4.55 0.66 -7.15
C ASP A 22 -4.34 2.03 -6.51
N ILE A 23 -4.17 2.09 -5.20
CA ILE A 23 -3.94 3.35 -4.48
C ILE A 23 -2.62 4.01 -4.92
N GLY A 24 -1.53 3.23 -5.03
CA GLY A 24 -0.23 3.74 -5.49
C GLY A 24 -0.31 4.29 -6.91
N LEU A 25 -0.98 3.57 -7.81
CA LEU A 25 -1.18 3.98 -9.20
C LEU A 25 -2.03 5.26 -9.31
N ILE A 26 -3.16 5.32 -8.59
CA ILE A 26 -4.06 6.48 -8.58
C ILE A 26 -3.34 7.71 -8.01
N MET A 27 -2.53 7.55 -6.95
CA MET A 27 -1.76 8.65 -6.38
C MET A 27 -0.62 9.10 -7.29
N ALA A 28 0.03 8.19 -8.04
CA ALA A 28 1.00 8.57 -9.06
C ALA A 28 0.40 9.54 -10.07
N ARG A 29 -0.75 9.18 -10.65
CA ARG A 29 -1.50 10.05 -11.55
C ARG A 29 -1.92 11.36 -10.88
N ARG A 30 -2.49 11.28 -9.66
CA ARG A 30 -2.98 12.45 -8.95
C ARG A 30 -1.87 13.46 -8.68
N MET A 31 -0.72 13.00 -8.19
CA MET A 31 0.43 13.89 -7.93
C MET A 31 0.95 14.54 -9.20
N THR A 32 1.00 13.80 -10.31
CA THR A 32 1.41 14.35 -11.60
C THR A 32 0.44 15.45 -12.08
N LEU A 33 -0.86 15.26 -11.91
CA LEU A 33 -1.87 16.28 -12.25
C LEU A 33 -1.77 17.53 -11.37
N GLU A 34 -1.28 17.42 -10.14
CA GLU A 34 -1.00 18.54 -9.24
C GLU A 34 0.41 19.14 -9.45
N GLY A 35 1.10 18.73 -10.50
CA GLY A 35 2.39 19.32 -10.91
C GLY A 35 3.63 18.72 -10.28
N ALA A 36 3.51 17.57 -9.59
CA ALA A 36 4.67 16.82 -9.13
C ALA A 36 5.26 15.96 -10.26
N ASN A 37 6.55 15.69 -10.17
CA ASN A 37 7.27 14.77 -11.05
C ASN A 37 7.39 13.40 -10.35
N VAL A 38 6.59 12.43 -10.77
CA VAL A 38 6.68 11.05 -10.29
C VAL A 38 7.76 10.32 -11.08
N LYS A 39 8.91 10.10 -10.46
CA LYS A 39 10.10 9.53 -11.12
C LYS A 39 9.98 8.04 -11.42
N VAL A 40 9.36 7.30 -10.50
CA VAL A 40 9.22 5.85 -10.61
C VAL A 40 8.17 5.33 -9.63
N VAL A 41 7.48 4.27 -10.03
CA VAL A 41 6.76 3.36 -9.14
C VAL A 41 7.55 2.06 -9.06
N ALA A 42 8.02 1.70 -7.87
CA ALA A 42 8.69 0.44 -7.59
C ALA A 42 7.70 -0.58 -7.02
N GLU A 43 7.80 -1.82 -7.45
CA GLU A 43 6.94 -2.92 -7.00
C GLU A 43 7.79 -4.13 -6.63
N LEU A 44 7.61 -4.63 -5.42
CA LEU A 44 8.34 -5.78 -4.90
C LEU A 44 8.05 -7.07 -5.70
N MET A 45 6.80 -7.22 -6.16
CA MET A 45 6.38 -8.40 -6.91
C MET A 45 6.78 -8.29 -8.38
N PRO A 46 6.92 -9.44 -9.11
CA PRO A 46 7.17 -9.44 -10.55
C PRO A 46 5.93 -9.04 -11.39
N TYR A 47 4.89 -8.57 -10.74
CA TYR A 47 3.67 -8.07 -11.36
C TYR A 47 3.05 -6.96 -10.52
N SER A 48 2.29 -6.07 -11.15
CA SER A 48 1.50 -5.05 -10.43
C SER A 48 0.24 -5.66 -9.83
N GLY A 49 -0.06 -5.32 -8.57
CA GLY A 49 -1.30 -5.70 -7.90
C GLY A 49 -2.51 -4.84 -8.31
N GLY A 50 -2.29 -3.75 -9.01
CA GLY A 50 -3.37 -2.85 -9.45
C GLY A 50 -4.09 -3.34 -10.70
N LEU A 51 -5.30 -2.85 -10.92
CA LEU A 51 -6.11 -3.14 -12.10
C LEU A 51 -5.41 -2.66 -13.37
N LYS A 52 -5.49 -3.46 -14.45
CA LYS A 52 -4.86 -3.15 -15.73
C LYS A 52 -5.22 -1.75 -16.27
N ARG A 53 -6.48 -1.31 -16.09
CA ARG A 53 -6.93 0.03 -16.48
C ARG A 53 -6.15 1.13 -15.73
N ASN A 54 -5.84 0.91 -14.45
CA ASN A 54 -5.11 1.88 -13.64
C ASN A 54 -3.62 1.93 -14.02
N ILE A 55 -3.03 0.81 -14.44
CA ILE A 55 -1.68 0.79 -15.01
C ILE A 55 -1.63 1.69 -16.26
N VAL A 56 -2.60 1.54 -17.16
CA VAL A 56 -2.67 2.37 -18.38
C VAL A 56 -2.92 3.84 -18.04
N GLN A 57 -4.03 4.12 -17.35
CA GLN A 57 -4.49 5.50 -17.11
C GLN A 57 -3.64 6.29 -16.10
N CYS A 58 -2.93 5.61 -15.22
CA CYS A 58 -2.18 6.27 -14.17
C CYS A 58 -0.66 6.29 -14.41
N LEU A 59 -0.12 5.33 -15.16
CA LEU A 59 1.30 5.28 -15.47
C LEU A 59 1.59 5.52 -16.95
N ASN A 60 1.02 4.71 -17.86
CA ASN A 60 1.37 4.77 -19.27
C ASN A 60 1.00 6.13 -19.90
N ASP A 61 -0.20 6.64 -19.63
CA ASP A 61 -0.67 7.93 -20.15
C ASP A 61 0.17 9.12 -19.65
N PHE A 62 0.91 8.94 -18.56
CA PHE A 62 1.80 9.96 -17.97
C PHE A 62 3.28 9.64 -18.12
N ASN A 63 3.64 8.55 -18.83
CA ASN A 63 5.01 8.09 -19.00
C ASN A 63 5.76 7.85 -17.67
N ILE A 64 5.05 7.41 -16.63
CA ILE A 64 5.64 7.10 -15.32
C ILE A 64 6.21 5.68 -15.37
N PRO A 65 7.53 5.49 -15.11
CA PRO A 65 8.15 4.17 -15.13
C PRO A 65 7.62 3.26 -14.01
N LEU A 66 7.31 2.01 -14.35
CA LEU A 66 7.03 0.94 -13.38
C LEU A 66 8.21 -0.03 -13.36
N LYS A 67 8.83 -0.18 -12.18
CA LYS A 67 9.91 -1.11 -11.90
C LYS A 67 9.38 -2.29 -11.09
N LEU A 68 9.13 -3.42 -11.73
CA LEU A 68 8.74 -4.69 -11.09
C LEU A 68 9.95 -5.38 -10.48
N SER A 69 9.75 -6.23 -9.48
CA SER A 69 10.82 -6.91 -8.73
C SER A 69 11.83 -5.92 -8.14
N HIS A 70 11.38 -4.77 -7.65
CA HIS A 70 12.24 -3.77 -7.02
C HIS A 70 11.68 -3.34 -5.67
N THR A 71 12.58 -3.02 -4.75
CA THR A 71 12.23 -2.46 -3.44
C THR A 71 13.14 -1.31 -3.05
N VAL A 72 12.73 -0.53 -2.06
CA VAL A 72 13.56 0.52 -1.47
C VAL A 72 14.57 -0.12 -0.53
N VAL A 73 15.86 0.21 -0.73
CA VAL A 73 16.98 -0.28 0.07
C VAL A 73 17.70 0.83 0.83
N GLY A 74 17.48 2.10 0.46
CA GLY A 74 18.07 3.25 1.12
C GLY A 74 17.16 4.47 1.05
N ILE A 75 17.18 5.29 2.09
CA ILE A 75 16.48 6.58 2.18
C ILE A 75 17.47 7.58 2.75
N ASP A 76 17.67 8.67 2.03
CA ASP A 76 18.59 9.74 2.40
C ASP A 76 17.84 10.96 2.91
N GLY A 77 18.47 11.71 3.83
CA GLY A 77 17.95 12.94 4.44
C GLY A 77 17.68 12.80 5.94
N GLU A 78 17.82 13.91 6.66
CA GLU A 78 17.60 13.95 8.11
C GLU A 78 16.21 14.46 8.50
N LYS A 79 15.86 15.69 8.05
CA LYS A 79 14.56 16.33 8.36
C LYS A 79 13.52 16.10 7.26
N ARG A 80 13.98 15.94 6.04
CA ARG A 80 13.20 15.64 4.86
C ARG A 80 14.00 14.70 3.97
N ILE A 81 13.32 13.84 3.25
CA ILE A 81 13.92 12.96 2.25
C ILE A 81 14.60 13.82 1.18
N THR A 82 15.82 13.46 0.81
CA THR A 82 16.61 14.05 -0.27
C THR A 82 16.86 13.07 -1.39
N GLY A 83 16.72 11.78 -1.13
CA GLY A 83 16.88 10.72 -2.11
C GLY A 83 16.38 9.38 -1.63
N VAL A 84 16.14 8.50 -2.58
CA VAL A 84 15.73 7.10 -2.35
C VAL A 84 16.50 6.20 -3.29
N THR A 85 17.05 5.13 -2.75
CA THR A 85 17.71 4.07 -3.53
C THR A 85 16.82 2.86 -3.59
N ILE A 86 16.54 2.38 -4.81
CA ILE A 86 15.84 1.11 -5.03
C ILE A 86 16.82 0.09 -5.60
N ALA A 87 16.55 -1.20 -5.36
CA ALA A 87 17.30 -2.31 -5.96
C ALA A 87 16.36 -3.40 -6.47
N GLU A 88 16.81 -4.15 -7.45
CA GLU A 88 16.13 -5.37 -7.90
C GLU A 88 16.15 -6.42 -6.79
N VAL A 89 15.12 -7.26 -6.73
CA VAL A 89 15.03 -8.36 -5.77
C VAL A 89 15.00 -9.71 -6.46
N ASP A 90 15.57 -10.70 -5.79
CA ASP A 90 15.55 -12.10 -6.22
C ASP A 90 14.17 -12.78 -5.97
N ALA A 91 14.07 -14.08 -6.29
CA ALA A 91 12.86 -14.88 -6.06
C ALA A 91 12.46 -14.99 -4.57
N ASN A 92 13.40 -14.77 -3.65
CA ASN A 92 13.18 -14.75 -2.21
C ASN A 92 12.89 -13.33 -1.68
N ARG A 93 12.73 -12.35 -2.59
CA ARG A 93 12.51 -10.92 -2.30
C ARG A 93 13.68 -10.27 -1.55
N GLN A 94 14.90 -10.79 -1.75
CA GLN A 94 16.10 -10.19 -1.19
C GLN A 94 16.75 -9.28 -2.23
N PRO A 95 17.19 -8.06 -1.83
CA PRO A 95 17.87 -7.16 -2.75
C PRO A 95 19.13 -7.78 -3.37
N ILE A 96 19.30 -7.61 -4.68
CA ILE A 96 20.44 -8.09 -5.43
C ILE A 96 21.52 -7.00 -5.43
N PRO A 97 22.70 -7.22 -4.81
CA PRO A 97 23.78 -6.24 -4.79
C PRO A 97 24.25 -5.87 -6.20
N GLY A 98 24.52 -4.58 -6.44
CA GLY A 98 24.95 -4.05 -7.72
C GLY A 98 23.84 -3.67 -8.68
N THR A 99 22.57 -3.78 -8.25
CA THR A 99 21.40 -3.35 -9.03
C THR A 99 20.79 -2.04 -8.52
N GLU A 100 21.45 -1.40 -7.55
CA GLU A 100 20.97 -0.19 -6.89
C GLU A 100 20.85 0.96 -7.90
N VAL A 101 19.71 1.64 -7.86
CA VAL A 101 19.44 2.86 -8.64
C VAL A 101 18.99 3.95 -7.66
N HIS A 102 19.72 5.05 -7.63
CA HIS A 102 19.42 6.20 -6.81
C HIS A 102 18.51 7.19 -7.54
N TYR A 103 17.53 7.74 -6.82
CA TYR A 103 16.64 8.79 -7.27
C TYR A 103 16.68 9.97 -6.30
N ASP A 104 17.15 11.13 -6.75
CA ASP A 104 16.96 12.38 -6.02
C ASP A 104 15.46 12.67 -5.92
N CYS A 105 14.92 12.74 -4.71
CA CYS A 105 13.51 13.00 -4.49
C CYS A 105 13.28 13.67 -3.13
N ASP A 106 12.17 14.38 -3.00
CA ASP A 106 11.76 15.01 -1.75
C ASP A 106 10.60 14.28 -1.05
N THR A 107 10.09 13.23 -1.70
CA THR A 107 8.93 12.48 -1.21
C THR A 107 8.99 11.01 -1.62
N LEU A 108 8.82 10.14 -0.63
CA LEU A 108 8.56 8.72 -0.82
C LEU A 108 7.13 8.40 -0.37
N LEU A 109 6.30 7.89 -1.29
CA LEU A 109 4.98 7.36 -0.94
C LEU A 109 5.06 5.85 -0.76
N LEU A 110 4.49 5.36 0.32
CA LEU A 110 4.36 3.93 0.60
C LEU A 110 2.93 3.47 0.30
N SER A 111 2.79 2.54 -0.63
CA SER A 111 1.52 1.89 -0.99
C SER A 111 1.69 0.37 -0.89
N CYS A 112 2.18 -0.09 0.27
CA CYS A 112 2.61 -1.46 0.51
C CYS A 112 1.51 -2.35 1.13
N GLY A 113 0.24 -1.97 0.99
CA GLY A 113 -0.91 -2.65 1.55
C GLY A 113 -1.35 -2.07 2.91
N LEU A 114 -2.46 -2.57 3.38
CA LEU A 114 -3.06 -2.23 4.67
C LEU A 114 -2.92 -3.41 5.63
N ILE A 115 -2.88 -3.10 6.92
CA ILE A 115 -2.93 -4.10 7.99
C ILE A 115 -4.23 -3.87 8.77
N PRO A 116 -5.02 -4.91 9.08
CA PRO A 116 -6.20 -4.78 9.92
C PRO A 116 -5.90 -4.11 11.26
N GLU A 117 -6.67 -3.07 11.61
CA GLU A 117 -6.53 -2.35 12.86
C GLU A 117 -7.22 -3.12 13.99
N ASN A 118 -6.45 -3.67 14.90
CA ASN A 118 -6.92 -4.60 15.92
C ASN A 118 -6.37 -4.32 17.33
N GLU A 119 -6.05 -3.06 17.67
CA GLU A 119 -5.58 -2.72 19.02
C GLU A 119 -6.64 -3.08 20.06
N LEU A 120 -7.87 -2.59 19.90
CA LEU A 120 -8.99 -2.89 20.80
C LEU A 120 -9.33 -4.37 20.86
N THR A 121 -9.28 -5.06 19.71
CA THR A 121 -9.56 -6.49 19.62
C THR A 121 -8.56 -7.32 20.45
N ARG A 122 -7.29 -6.91 20.44
CA ARG A 122 -6.25 -7.55 21.28
C ARG A 122 -6.44 -7.27 22.77
N GLU A 123 -6.82 -6.04 23.13
CA GLU A 123 -7.04 -5.65 24.53
C GLU A 123 -8.14 -6.50 25.23
N ILE A 124 -9.17 -6.90 24.50
CA ILE A 124 -10.22 -7.79 25.03
C ILE A 124 -9.87 -9.27 24.97
N GLY A 125 -8.64 -9.62 24.57
CA GLY A 125 -8.12 -10.98 24.61
C GLY A 125 -8.52 -11.88 23.44
N VAL A 126 -8.98 -11.33 22.31
CA VAL A 126 -9.29 -12.10 21.09
C VAL A 126 -8.01 -12.62 20.46
N GLU A 127 -8.02 -13.91 20.08
CA GLU A 127 -6.91 -14.54 19.38
C GLU A 127 -6.80 -14.03 17.95
N MET A 128 -5.57 -13.68 17.53
CA MET A 128 -5.28 -13.10 16.23
C MET A 128 -4.72 -14.11 15.25
N ASN A 129 -5.18 -14.07 14.01
CA ASN A 129 -4.63 -14.84 12.90
C ASN A 129 -3.28 -14.26 12.46
N ARG A 130 -2.25 -15.11 12.39
CA ARG A 130 -0.89 -14.67 12.02
C ARG A 130 -0.74 -14.32 10.54
N VAL A 131 -1.62 -14.82 9.68
CA VAL A 131 -1.55 -14.59 8.22
C VAL A 131 -2.27 -13.30 7.84
N THR A 132 -3.51 -13.13 8.33
CA THR A 132 -4.35 -11.97 7.98
C THR A 132 -4.12 -10.79 8.90
N SER A 133 -3.52 -10.98 10.09
CA SER A 133 -3.42 -10.01 11.18
C SER A 133 -4.79 -9.55 11.73
N GLY A 134 -5.87 -10.21 11.35
CA GLY A 134 -7.21 -10.04 11.88
C GLY A 134 -7.52 -11.05 12.99
N PRO A 135 -8.68 -10.99 13.67
CA PRO A 135 -9.11 -11.96 14.64
C PRO A 135 -9.41 -13.32 14.00
N ASN A 136 -9.24 -14.41 14.77
CA ASN A 136 -9.80 -15.70 14.41
C ASN A 136 -11.31 -15.68 14.68
N VAL A 137 -12.11 -16.10 13.70
CA VAL A 137 -13.58 -16.15 13.80
C VAL A 137 -14.11 -17.49 13.31
N ASP A 138 -15.29 -17.83 13.73
CA ASP A 138 -16.05 -18.98 13.22
C ASP A 138 -16.82 -18.63 11.93
N ASP A 139 -17.66 -19.56 11.44
CA ASP A 139 -18.49 -19.41 10.25
C ASP A 139 -19.61 -18.36 10.38
N LYS A 140 -19.85 -17.86 11.60
CA LYS A 140 -20.80 -16.77 11.91
C LYS A 140 -20.10 -15.46 12.25
N LEU A 141 -18.80 -15.39 11.99
CA LEU A 141 -17.94 -14.22 12.27
C LEU A 141 -17.82 -13.90 13.77
N GLN A 142 -18.17 -14.86 14.67
CA GLN A 142 -17.93 -14.71 16.10
C GLN A 142 -16.48 -15.06 16.42
N THR A 143 -15.87 -14.25 17.29
CA THR A 143 -14.51 -14.49 17.79
C THR A 143 -14.53 -15.53 18.90
N GLY A 144 -13.36 -15.92 19.43
CA GLY A 144 -13.25 -16.76 20.62
C GLY A 144 -13.78 -16.13 21.91
N VAL A 145 -14.13 -14.84 21.88
CA VAL A 145 -14.78 -14.13 23.00
C VAL A 145 -16.29 -14.07 22.74
N GLU A 146 -17.09 -14.63 23.64
CA GLU A 146 -18.55 -14.71 23.49
C GLU A 146 -19.18 -13.31 23.30
N GLY A 147 -20.05 -13.20 22.28
CA GLY A 147 -20.74 -11.95 21.96
C GLY A 147 -19.88 -10.92 21.19
N VAL A 148 -18.64 -11.26 20.84
CA VAL A 148 -17.76 -10.39 20.05
C VAL A 148 -17.63 -10.94 18.63
N PHE A 149 -18.05 -10.14 17.65
CA PHE A 149 -18.02 -10.46 16.23
C PHE A 149 -17.02 -9.54 15.51
N ALA A 150 -16.45 -10.01 14.41
CA ALA A 150 -15.55 -9.22 13.60
C ALA A 150 -15.82 -9.41 12.11
N CYS A 151 -15.94 -8.32 11.36
CA CYS A 151 -16.17 -8.33 9.92
C CYS A 151 -15.48 -7.14 9.22
N GLY A 152 -15.35 -7.21 7.91
CA GLY A 152 -14.72 -6.18 7.10
C GLY A 152 -13.22 -6.07 7.31
N ASN A 153 -12.67 -4.87 7.14
CA ASN A 153 -11.22 -4.65 7.14
C ASN A 153 -10.53 -4.86 8.50
N VAL A 154 -11.28 -5.02 9.58
CA VAL A 154 -10.74 -5.43 10.88
C VAL A 154 -10.44 -6.94 10.89
N LEU A 155 -11.21 -7.75 10.12
CA LEU A 155 -11.01 -9.18 9.96
C LEU A 155 -9.90 -9.49 8.96
N HIS A 156 -10.04 -8.99 7.76
CA HIS A 156 -8.98 -8.96 6.75
C HIS A 156 -9.26 -7.83 5.74
N VAL A 157 -8.22 -7.34 5.06
CA VAL A 157 -8.39 -6.23 4.11
C VAL A 157 -9.02 -6.72 2.82
N HIS A 158 -10.17 -6.15 2.47
CA HIS A 158 -10.88 -6.41 1.22
C HIS A 158 -10.52 -5.41 0.12
N ASP A 159 -10.49 -5.86 -1.13
CA ASP A 159 -10.29 -4.99 -2.30
C ASP A 159 -11.54 -4.18 -2.65
N LEU A 160 -12.72 -4.73 -2.37
CA LEU A 160 -14.01 -4.13 -2.71
C LEU A 160 -14.92 -3.99 -1.48
N VAL A 161 -15.58 -2.84 -1.36
CA VAL A 161 -16.53 -2.55 -0.29
C VAL A 161 -17.75 -3.48 -0.32
N ASP A 162 -18.09 -4.07 -1.46
CA ASP A 162 -19.19 -5.02 -1.61
C ASP A 162 -18.99 -6.26 -0.74
N HIS A 163 -17.74 -6.76 -0.64
CA HIS A 163 -17.41 -7.87 0.25
C HIS A 163 -17.53 -7.49 1.72
N VAL A 164 -17.07 -6.27 2.08
CA VAL A 164 -17.24 -5.73 3.44
C VAL A 164 -18.70 -5.65 3.83
N SER A 165 -19.56 -5.17 2.91
CA SER A 165 -21.00 -5.05 3.15
C SER A 165 -21.67 -6.42 3.33
N ALA A 166 -21.28 -7.42 2.55
CA ALA A 166 -21.79 -8.78 2.67
C ALA A 166 -21.39 -9.44 4.00
N GLU A 167 -20.14 -9.28 4.40
CA GLU A 167 -19.68 -9.76 5.73
C GLU A 167 -20.41 -9.05 6.88
N ALA A 168 -20.59 -7.73 6.80
CA ALA A 168 -21.28 -6.98 7.82
C ALA A 168 -22.74 -7.43 7.98
N ALA A 169 -23.41 -7.75 6.86
CA ALA A 169 -24.78 -8.28 6.90
C ALA A 169 -24.85 -9.70 7.50
N LEU A 170 -23.77 -10.49 7.39
CA LEU A 170 -23.69 -11.82 8.01
C LEU A 170 -23.43 -11.73 9.53
N ALA A 171 -22.62 -10.75 9.96
CA ALA A 171 -22.26 -10.56 11.36
C ALA A 171 -23.39 -9.92 12.21
N GLY A 172 -24.32 -9.18 11.58
CA GLY A 172 -25.43 -8.47 12.23
C GLY A 172 -26.73 -9.24 12.16
#